data_2af892c1f6c591a43147c0c26a43d4f4
#
_entry.id   2af892c1f6c591a43147c0c26a43d4f4
#
_cell.length_a   1.000
_cell.length_b   1.000
_cell.length_c   1.000
_cell.angle_alpha   90.00
_cell.angle_beta   90.00
_cell.angle_gamma   90.00
#
_symmetry.space_group_name_H-M   'P 1'
#
loop_
_entity.id
_entity.type
_entity.pdbx_description
1 polymer ?
#
loop_
_entity_poly.entity_id
_entity_poly.type
_entity_poly.pdbx_seq_one_letter_code
_entity_poly.pdbx_strand_id
1 'polypeptide(L)'
;MPHYIQHFGMSVDFRHFKASMLYADTPDSENIPNLVYCDAISGSCMMVRAKAIEKAGLMPTENFLYWDDTEWGYRIKQFGFEVVALGDARFYHSANPMHRCDNTKVNYYMTRNGMHFFMKYTKPEDCMRMSIVLLRSIFEDFYLHKMGNAHNMAQSDIAALLDAISGVRGKAADNCILDNDETGLGFVSFFEEQEAVYMEDDDPFLEQVIRQINPDIVFMQLPCTEAVTIIRCDSILGIKDFNFPLDYSENVIYIDKNYKMLSSREDMHLIKNYEPSLQLFLYAMQPAVLRRVEELRNGEFQKEQKDFR
;
A
#
# COMPACT_ATOMS: atom_id res chain seq x y z
N MET A 1 4.10 18.30 -2.49
CA MET A 1 3.93 18.62 -3.93
C MET A 1 2.66 19.44 -4.08
N PRO A 2 2.75 20.79 -4.18
CA PRO A 2 1.55 21.65 -4.12
C PRO A 2 0.67 21.61 -5.38
N HIS A 3 1.12 20.94 -6.45
CA HIS A 3 0.41 20.89 -7.73
C HIS A 3 -0.20 19.52 -8.04
N TYR A 4 -0.07 18.55 -7.14
CA TYR A 4 -0.63 17.22 -7.29
C TYR A 4 -1.58 16.89 -6.13
N ILE A 5 -2.64 16.20 -6.45
CA ILE A 5 -3.62 15.74 -5.46
C ILE A 5 -3.04 14.56 -4.72
N GLN A 6 -2.96 14.64 -3.39
CA GLN A 6 -2.57 13.50 -2.56
C GLN A 6 -3.70 12.45 -2.54
N HIS A 7 -4.92 12.87 -2.36
CA HIS A 7 -6.12 12.07 -2.55
C HIS A 7 -7.38 12.93 -2.59
N PHE A 8 -8.42 12.45 -3.26
CA PHE A 8 -9.73 13.09 -3.33
C PHE A 8 -10.84 12.06 -3.04
N GLY A 9 -10.88 11.55 -1.80
CA GLY A 9 -11.66 10.41 -1.39
C GLY A 9 -10.96 9.07 -1.63
N MET A 10 -11.56 8.01 -1.11
CA MET A 10 -11.06 6.63 -1.22
C MET A 10 -12.14 5.70 -1.76
N SER A 11 -11.76 4.76 -2.59
CA SER A 11 -12.60 3.66 -3.08
C SER A 11 -12.11 2.33 -2.54
N VAL A 12 -13.04 1.50 -2.09
CA VAL A 12 -12.78 0.14 -1.62
C VAL A 12 -13.24 -0.86 -2.67
N ASP A 13 -12.32 -1.62 -3.20
CA ASP A 13 -12.57 -2.60 -4.26
C ASP A 13 -12.51 -4.03 -3.70
N PHE A 14 -13.68 -4.65 -3.52
CA PHE A 14 -13.80 -6.06 -3.11
C PHE A 14 -13.56 -7.05 -4.26
N ARG A 15 -13.36 -6.59 -5.47
CA ARG A 15 -12.95 -7.45 -6.57
C ARG A 15 -11.45 -7.74 -6.51
N HIS A 16 -10.66 -6.73 -6.17
CA HIS A 16 -9.19 -6.83 -6.07
C HIS A 16 -8.68 -6.70 -4.63
N PHE A 17 -9.57 -6.55 -3.64
CA PHE A 17 -9.29 -6.42 -2.20
C PHE A 17 -8.24 -5.35 -1.89
N LYS A 18 -8.50 -4.15 -2.38
CA LYS A 18 -7.66 -2.98 -2.18
C LYS A 18 -8.48 -1.74 -1.90
N ALA A 19 -7.91 -0.80 -1.16
CA ALA A 19 -8.38 0.58 -1.09
C ALA A 19 -7.46 1.45 -1.94
N SER A 20 -8.04 2.36 -2.71
CA SER A 20 -7.29 3.27 -3.58
C SER A 20 -7.71 4.70 -3.31
N MET A 21 -6.75 5.60 -3.27
CA MET A 21 -7.00 7.03 -3.21
C MET A 21 -7.42 7.51 -4.58
N LEU A 22 -8.58 8.15 -4.66
CA LEU A 22 -9.09 8.69 -5.91
C LEU A 22 -8.29 9.95 -6.28
N TYR A 23 -7.99 10.09 -7.56
CA TYR A 23 -7.21 11.19 -8.13
C TYR A 23 -5.82 11.39 -7.52
N ALA A 24 -5.30 10.40 -6.76
CA ALA A 24 -3.92 10.48 -6.26
C ALA A 24 -2.95 10.65 -7.44
N ASP A 25 -1.90 11.42 -7.18
CA ASP A 25 -0.81 11.68 -8.13
C ASP A 25 -1.26 12.34 -9.45
N THR A 26 -2.48 12.90 -9.46
CA THR A 26 -3.03 13.65 -10.58
C THR A 26 -2.75 15.15 -10.40
N PRO A 27 -2.36 15.90 -11.44
CA PRO A 27 -2.22 17.34 -11.36
C PRO A 27 -3.53 18.00 -10.93
N ASP A 28 -3.45 18.93 -9.98
CA ASP A 28 -4.60 19.72 -9.55
C ASP A 28 -4.99 20.70 -10.66
N SER A 29 -6.06 20.42 -11.36
CA SER A 29 -6.53 21.16 -12.53
C SER A 29 -8.04 21.39 -12.51
N GLU A 30 -8.54 22.24 -13.40
CA GLU A 30 -9.97 22.53 -13.55
C GLU A 30 -10.82 21.30 -13.98
N ASN A 31 -10.16 20.22 -14.41
CA ASN A 31 -10.83 18.98 -14.82
C ASN A 31 -11.20 18.08 -13.61
N ILE A 32 -10.77 18.43 -12.40
CA ILE A 32 -11.16 17.70 -11.19
C ILE A 32 -12.60 18.05 -10.83
N PRO A 33 -13.49 17.06 -10.63
CA PRO A 33 -14.89 17.32 -10.31
C PRO A 33 -15.03 17.96 -8.91
N ASN A 34 -16.02 18.85 -8.75
CA ASN A 34 -16.29 19.50 -7.47
C ASN A 34 -16.87 18.56 -6.41
N LEU A 35 -17.41 17.41 -6.81
CA LEU A 35 -17.98 16.41 -5.90
C LEU A 35 -17.73 15.02 -6.43
N VAL A 36 -17.20 14.15 -5.56
CA VAL A 36 -17.00 12.73 -5.85
C VAL A 36 -17.60 11.87 -4.74
N TYR A 37 -18.48 10.93 -5.11
CA TYR A 37 -18.95 9.88 -4.22
C TYR A 37 -17.85 8.84 -4.04
N CYS A 38 -17.59 8.47 -2.79
CA CYS A 38 -16.50 7.56 -2.44
C CYS A 38 -16.89 6.61 -1.31
N ASP A 39 -15.98 5.76 -0.86
CA ASP A 39 -16.24 4.83 0.24
C ASP A 39 -15.72 5.35 1.57
N ALA A 40 -14.69 6.20 1.54
CA ALA A 40 -14.13 6.84 2.72
C ALA A 40 -13.42 8.15 2.39
N ILE A 41 -13.16 8.93 3.42
CA ILE A 41 -12.38 10.19 3.39
C ILE A 41 -11.26 10.07 4.40
N SER A 42 -10.08 10.59 4.07
CA SER A 42 -8.96 10.61 5.00
C SER A 42 -9.28 11.39 6.27
N GLY A 43 -8.87 10.82 7.41
CA GLY A 43 -8.97 11.44 8.72
C GLY A 43 -8.23 12.77 8.87
N SER A 44 -7.34 13.10 7.93
CA SER A 44 -6.60 14.37 7.92
C SER A 44 -7.51 15.59 7.75
N CYS A 45 -8.63 15.45 7.02
CA CYS A 45 -9.63 16.50 6.88
C CYS A 45 -10.99 15.89 6.53
N MET A 46 -11.84 15.69 7.54
CA MET A 46 -13.19 15.18 7.33
C MET A 46 -14.22 15.90 8.22
N MET A 47 -15.46 15.91 7.75
CA MET A 47 -16.62 16.34 8.52
C MET A 47 -17.66 15.23 8.51
N VAL A 48 -18.19 14.87 9.69
CA VAL A 48 -19.16 13.79 9.84
C VAL A 48 -20.43 14.32 10.53
N ARG A 49 -21.58 13.98 9.99
CA ARG A 49 -22.88 14.32 10.63
C ARG A 49 -23.04 13.54 11.94
N ALA A 50 -23.51 14.20 13.00
CA ALA A 50 -23.84 13.57 14.29
C ALA A 50 -24.75 12.36 14.12
N LYS A 51 -25.80 12.45 13.27
CA LYS A 51 -26.68 11.31 12.95
C LYS A 51 -25.97 10.11 12.35
N ALA A 52 -24.92 10.31 11.57
CA ALA A 52 -24.10 9.20 11.04
C ALA A 52 -23.31 8.54 12.15
N ILE A 53 -22.77 9.33 13.08
CA ILE A 53 -22.08 8.82 14.26
C ILE A 53 -23.03 8.03 15.17
N GLU A 54 -24.23 8.55 15.43
CA GLU A 54 -25.25 7.89 16.22
C GLU A 54 -25.64 6.50 15.66
N LYS A 55 -25.66 6.34 14.34
CA LYS A 55 -26.02 5.10 13.67
C LYS A 55 -24.85 4.15 13.47
N ALA A 56 -23.73 4.65 12.98
CA ALA A 56 -22.57 3.85 12.62
C ALA A 56 -21.58 3.68 13.79
N GLY A 57 -21.74 4.42 14.89
CA GLY A 57 -20.80 4.45 16.00
C GLY A 57 -19.58 5.31 15.73
N LEU A 58 -18.68 5.34 16.69
CA LEU A 58 -17.43 6.10 16.62
C LEU A 58 -16.44 5.45 15.67
N MET A 59 -15.41 6.22 15.29
CA MET A 59 -14.26 5.71 14.54
C MET A 59 -13.63 4.52 15.29
N PRO A 60 -13.25 3.44 14.58
CA PRO A 60 -12.72 2.24 15.22
C PRO A 60 -11.34 2.49 15.84
N THR A 61 -11.27 2.49 17.18
CA THR A 61 -10.03 2.69 17.94
C THR A 61 -9.11 1.47 17.90
N GLU A 62 -9.68 0.31 17.64
CA GLU A 62 -8.97 -0.97 17.53
C GLU A 62 -8.01 -1.06 16.34
N ASN A 63 -8.11 -0.18 15.36
CA ASN A 63 -7.12 -0.06 14.29
C ASN A 63 -5.85 0.65 14.76
N PHE A 64 -5.97 1.53 15.74
CA PHE A 64 -4.92 2.37 16.31
C PHE A 64 -4.35 3.39 15.30
N LEU A 65 -3.93 2.94 14.12
CA LEU A 65 -3.32 3.78 13.08
C LEU A 65 -3.59 3.14 11.71
N TYR A 66 -3.99 3.96 10.74
CA TYR A 66 -4.40 3.56 9.39
C TYR A 66 -5.62 2.62 9.33
N TRP A 67 -6.37 2.71 8.26
CA TRP A 67 -7.63 2.00 8.03
C TRP A 67 -8.78 2.36 8.99
N ASP A 68 -8.54 3.15 10.00
CA ASP A 68 -9.58 3.63 10.93
C ASP A 68 -10.59 4.54 10.22
N ASP A 69 -10.12 5.49 9.45
CA ASP A 69 -10.93 6.37 8.60
C ASP A 69 -11.60 5.61 7.45
N THR A 70 -10.88 4.71 6.80
CA THR A 70 -11.40 3.87 5.72
C THR A 70 -12.52 2.95 6.21
N GLU A 71 -12.30 2.24 7.31
CA GLU A 71 -13.30 1.36 7.91
C GLU A 71 -14.51 2.15 8.40
N TRP A 72 -14.29 3.33 9.00
CA TRP A 72 -15.39 4.16 9.49
C TRP A 72 -16.25 4.71 8.36
N GLY A 73 -15.64 5.26 7.31
CA GLY A 73 -16.34 5.74 6.11
C GLY A 73 -17.15 4.63 5.45
N TYR A 74 -16.54 3.47 5.25
CA TYR A 74 -17.22 2.30 4.70
C TYR A 74 -18.41 1.88 5.56
N ARG A 75 -18.26 1.82 6.90
CA ARG A 75 -19.32 1.49 7.84
C ARG A 75 -20.45 2.51 7.83
N ILE A 76 -20.14 3.81 7.81
CA ILE A 76 -21.13 4.90 7.67
C ILE A 76 -21.98 4.69 6.42
N LYS A 77 -21.35 4.30 5.32
CA LYS A 77 -22.02 4.01 4.05
C LYS A 77 -22.95 2.80 4.14
N GLN A 78 -22.60 1.75 4.90
CA GLN A 78 -23.46 0.60 5.16
C GLN A 78 -24.75 0.98 5.91
N PHE A 79 -24.74 2.06 6.71
CA PHE A 79 -25.93 2.61 7.37
C PHE A 79 -26.74 3.57 6.48
N GLY A 80 -26.47 3.62 5.18
CA GLY A 80 -27.24 4.37 4.19
C GLY A 80 -26.87 5.85 4.09
N PHE A 81 -25.75 6.29 4.64
CA PHE A 81 -25.22 7.63 4.44
C PHE A 81 -24.31 7.69 3.22
N GLU A 82 -24.28 8.83 2.58
CA GLU A 82 -23.35 9.10 1.50
C GLU A 82 -22.02 9.62 2.07
N VAL A 83 -20.93 9.19 1.46
CA VAL A 83 -19.58 9.69 1.71
C VAL A 83 -19.12 10.40 0.45
N VAL A 84 -18.76 11.67 0.59
CA VAL A 84 -18.42 12.53 -0.56
C VAL A 84 -17.15 13.32 -0.29
N ALA A 85 -16.33 13.48 -1.31
CA ALA A 85 -15.22 14.43 -1.34
C ALA A 85 -15.67 15.71 -2.09
N LEU A 86 -15.30 16.88 -1.55
CA LEU A 86 -15.66 18.19 -2.11
C LEU A 86 -14.40 18.88 -2.65
N GLY A 87 -14.37 19.19 -3.96
CA GLY A 87 -13.24 19.82 -4.63
C GLY A 87 -12.96 21.25 -4.18
N ASP A 88 -13.98 21.96 -3.73
CA ASP A 88 -13.83 23.33 -3.20
C ASP A 88 -13.23 23.35 -1.78
N ALA A 89 -13.28 22.24 -1.04
CA ALA A 89 -12.72 22.12 0.30
C ALA A 89 -11.26 21.66 0.23
N ARG A 90 -10.37 22.52 -0.23
CA ARG A 90 -8.93 22.23 -0.40
C ARG A 90 -8.14 22.49 0.86
N PHE A 91 -7.20 21.59 1.17
CA PHE A 91 -6.23 21.79 2.23
C PHE A 91 -4.88 21.19 1.82
N TYR A 92 -3.83 21.68 2.45
CA TYR A 92 -2.48 21.20 2.22
C TYR A 92 -2.08 20.32 3.38
N HIS A 93 -1.62 19.10 3.07
CA HIS A 93 -1.19 18.14 4.06
C HIS A 93 0.30 17.85 3.90
N SER A 94 1.08 18.17 4.95
CA SER A 94 2.54 17.98 4.95
C SER A 94 2.93 16.51 5.17
N ALA A 95 2.26 15.58 4.49
CA ALA A 95 2.72 14.20 4.48
C ALA A 95 3.85 14.06 3.45
N ASN A 96 4.99 13.53 3.89
CA ASN A 96 6.03 13.13 2.96
C ASN A 96 5.57 11.82 2.27
N PRO A 97 5.29 11.82 0.94
CA PRO A 97 4.87 10.59 0.24
C PRO A 97 5.89 9.46 0.39
N MET A 98 7.17 9.81 0.54
CA MET A 98 8.28 8.87 0.67
C MET A 98 8.32 8.15 2.02
N HIS A 99 7.74 8.70 3.09
CA HIS A 99 7.62 7.99 4.37
C HIS A 99 6.78 6.72 4.32
N ARG A 100 6.05 6.49 3.22
CA ARG A 100 5.28 5.26 3.03
C ARG A 100 6.13 4.12 2.50
N CYS A 101 7.19 4.41 1.74
CA CYS A 101 7.95 3.39 1.03
C CYS A 101 8.91 2.61 1.93
N ASP A 102 9.46 3.25 2.97
CA ASP A 102 10.53 2.68 3.80
C ASP A 102 10.23 2.78 5.31
N ASN A 103 8.95 2.74 5.70
CA ASN A 103 8.54 2.90 7.09
C ASN A 103 7.85 1.64 7.61
N THR A 104 8.57 0.87 8.42
CA THR A 104 8.09 -0.39 9.01
C THR A 104 6.79 -0.24 9.79
N LYS A 105 6.62 0.87 10.53
CA LYS A 105 5.38 1.16 11.27
C LYS A 105 4.19 1.38 10.34
N VAL A 106 4.38 2.13 9.26
CA VAL A 106 3.33 2.33 8.24
C VAL A 106 2.98 1.01 7.61
N ASN A 107 3.98 0.26 7.15
CA ASN A 107 3.82 -1.03 6.52
C ASN A 107 3.05 -2.03 7.39
N TYR A 108 3.48 -2.16 8.65
CA TYR A 108 2.82 -3.06 9.61
C TYR A 108 1.33 -2.75 9.78
N TYR A 109 0.96 -1.48 10.07
CA TYR A 109 -0.44 -1.16 10.33
C TYR A 109 -1.29 -1.17 9.06
N MET A 110 -0.74 -0.75 7.92
CA MET A 110 -1.44 -0.82 6.63
C MET A 110 -1.78 -2.26 6.27
N THR A 111 -0.83 -3.17 6.39
CA THR A 111 -0.99 -4.59 6.07
C THR A 111 -1.93 -5.27 7.06
N ARG A 112 -1.67 -5.17 8.37
CA ARG A 112 -2.49 -5.80 9.41
C ARG A 112 -3.95 -5.37 9.36
N ASN A 113 -4.18 -4.06 9.33
CA ASN A 113 -5.54 -3.51 9.39
C ASN A 113 -6.28 -3.69 8.07
N GLY A 114 -5.59 -3.62 6.93
CA GLY A 114 -6.17 -3.95 5.63
C GLY A 114 -6.67 -5.39 5.56
N MET A 115 -5.88 -6.34 6.05
CA MET A 115 -6.31 -7.73 6.18
C MET A 115 -7.56 -7.85 7.07
N HIS A 116 -7.56 -7.20 8.25
CA HIS A 116 -8.72 -7.23 9.14
C HIS A 116 -9.96 -6.68 8.47
N PHE A 117 -9.84 -5.56 7.77
CA PHE A 117 -10.95 -4.95 7.04
C PHE A 117 -11.55 -5.92 6.03
N PHE A 118 -10.73 -6.50 5.17
CA PHE A 118 -11.25 -7.41 4.15
C PHE A 118 -11.75 -8.74 4.74
N MET A 119 -11.10 -9.30 5.74
CA MET A 119 -11.62 -10.48 6.43
C MET A 119 -13.00 -10.25 7.07
N LYS A 120 -13.25 -9.04 7.58
CA LYS A 120 -14.50 -8.66 8.22
C LYS A 120 -15.63 -8.42 7.21
N TYR A 121 -15.37 -7.69 6.12
CA TYR A 121 -16.41 -7.18 5.23
C TYR A 121 -16.58 -7.96 3.92
N THR A 122 -15.71 -8.88 3.61
CA THR A 122 -15.83 -9.71 2.38
C THR A 122 -16.99 -10.69 2.50
N LYS A 123 -17.77 -10.84 1.44
CA LYS A 123 -18.87 -11.81 1.40
C LYS A 123 -18.37 -13.26 1.50
N PRO A 124 -19.18 -14.19 2.03
CA PRO A 124 -18.79 -15.60 2.20
C PRO A 124 -18.24 -16.26 0.94
N GLU A 125 -18.92 -16.03 -0.18
CA GLU A 125 -18.56 -16.58 -1.49
C GLU A 125 -17.23 -16.11 -2.04
N ASP A 126 -16.75 -14.95 -1.60
CA ASP A 126 -15.51 -14.33 -2.07
C ASP A 126 -14.31 -14.60 -1.14
N CYS A 127 -14.50 -15.21 0.03
CA CYS A 127 -13.44 -15.34 1.03
C CYS A 127 -12.24 -16.18 0.56
N MET A 128 -12.49 -17.19 -0.26
CA MET A 128 -11.41 -17.99 -0.86
C MET A 128 -10.54 -17.10 -1.77
N ARG A 129 -11.17 -16.34 -2.66
CA ARG A 129 -10.47 -15.41 -3.56
C ARG A 129 -9.76 -14.29 -2.79
N MET A 130 -10.45 -13.71 -1.78
CA MET A 130 -9.85 -12.70 -0.89
C MET A 130 -8.55 -13.22 -0.26
N SER A 131 -8.57 -14.42 0.33
CA SER A 131 -7.40 -14.98 1.00
C SER A 131 -6.21 -15.14 0.05
N ILE A 132 -6.45 -15.59 -1.18
CA ILE A 132 -5.40 -15.73 -2.19
C ILE A 132 -4.83 -14.36 -2.57
N VAL A 133 -5.69 -13.39 -2.86
CA VAL A 133 -5.25 -12.06 -3.33
C VAL A 133 -4.47 -11.32 -2.24
N LEU A 134 -4.95 -11.32 -0.99
CA LEU A 134 -4.26 -10.65 0.10
C LEU A 134 -2.93 -11.33 0.43
N LEU A 135 -2.89 -12.66 0.51
CA LEU A 135 -1.65 -13.38 0.78
C LEU A 135 -0.65 -13.20 -0.35
N ARG A 136 -1.08 -13.20 -1.60
CA ARG A 136 -0.21 -12.91 -2.74
C ARG A 136 0.40 -11.52 -2.61
N SER A 137 -0.41 -10.49 -2.35
CA SER A 137 0.08 -9.12 -2.21
C SER A 137 1.13 -8.98 -1.09
N ILE A 138 0.87 -9.57 0.07
CA ILE A 138 1.82 -9.55 1.20
C ILE A 138 3.11 -10.30 0.86
N PHE A 139 3.00 -11.44 0.17
CA PHE A 139 4.17 -12.19 -0.26
C PHE A 139 4.99 -11.45 -1.32
N GLU A 140 4.31 -10.75 -2.22
CA GLU A 140 4.96 -9.86 -3.21
C GLU A 140 5.76 -8.77 -2.51
N ASP A 141 5.15 -8.04 -1.55
CA ASP A 141 5.83 -7.00 -0.78
C ASP A 141 7.01 -7.59 0.03
N PHE A 142 6.80 -8.67 0.76
CA PHE A 142 7.87 -9.38 1.48
C PHE A 142 9.04 -9.76 0.57
N TYR A 143 8.73 -10.28 -0.61
CA TYR A 143 9.75 -10.75 -1.55
C TYR A 143 10.55 -9.59 -2.15
N LEU A 144 9.85 -8.50 -2.49
CA LEU A 144 10.47 -7.28 -2.98
C LEU A 144 11.33 -6.58 -1.92
N HIS A 145 10.86 -6.50 -0.68
CA HIS A 145 11.65 -5.97 0.43
C HIS A 145 12.90 -6.81 0.68
N LYS A 146 12.78 -8.15 0.61
CA LYS A 146 13.91 -9.05 0.75
C LYS A 146 14.94 -8.86 -0.37
N MET A 147 14.49 -8.69 -1.62
CA MET A 147 15.36 -8.41 -2.77
C MET A 147 16.09 -7.08 -2.61
N GLY A 148 15.41 -6.04 -2.14
CA GLY A 148 15.97 -4.73 -1.88
C GLY A 148 16.79 -4.63 -0.57
N ASN A 149 17.14 -5.74 0.07
CA ASN A 149 17.82 -5.79 1.38
C ASN A 149 17.11 -5.03 2.51
N ALA A 150 15.85 -4.67 2.35
CA ALA A 150 15.01 -4.05 3.37
C ALA A 150 14.50 -5.11 4.36
N HIS A 151 15.41 -5.64 5.19
CA HIS A 151 15.13 -6.79 6.05
C HIS A 151 14.07 -6.51 7.11
N ASN A 152 14.08 -5.34 7.71
CA ASN A 152 13.09 -4.95 8.72
C ASN A 152 11.71 -4.73 8.09
N MET A 153 11.65 -4.20 6.87
CA MET A 153 10.41 -4.12 6.10
C MET A 153 9.85 -5.51 5.80
N ALA A 154 10.68 -6.44 5.32
CA ALA A 154 10.27 -7.82 5.06
C ALA A 154 9.77 -8.53 6.34
N GLN A 155 10.42 -8.31 7.48
CA GLN A 155 9.95 -8.83 8.76
C GLN A 155 8.63 -8.19 9.19
N SER A 156 8.44 -6.89 8.91
CA SER A 156 7.20 -6.16 9.19
C SER A 156 6.01 -6.76 8.41
N ASP A 157 6.20 -7.17 7.14
CA ASP A 157 5.15 -7.82 6.34
C ASP A 157 4.66 -9.10 7.01
N ILE A 158 5.59 -9.94 7.45
CA ILE A 158 5.25 -11.22 8.09
C ILE A 158 4.65 -11.00 9.49
N ALA A 159 5.19 -10.07 10.27
CA ALA A 159 4.63 -9.75 11.59
C ALA A 159 3.18 -9.25 11.48
N ALA A 160 2.91 -8.35 10.53
CA ALA A 160 1.58 -7.83 10.25
C ALA A 160 0.60 -8.94 9.83
N LEU A 161 1.02 -9.85 8.96
CA LEU A 161 0.24 -11.01 8.54
C LEU A 161 -0.11 -11.92 9.73
N LEU A 162 0.88 -12.29 10.54
CA LEU A 162 0.68 -13.19 11.68
C LEU A 162 -0.23 -12.57 12.73
N ASP A 163 -0.06 -11.28 13.00
CA ASP A 163 -0.93 -10.54 13.93
C ASP A 163 -2.36 -10.40 13.39
N ALA A 164 -2.53 -10.19 12.09
CA ALA A 164 -3.86 -10.18 11.48
C ALA A 164 -4.57 -11.53 11.63
N ILE A 165 -3.90 -12.63 11.34
CA ILE A 165 -4.43 -13.99 11.46
C ILE A 165 -4.72 -14.31 12.93
N SER A 166 -3.87 -13.90 13.85
CA SER A 166 -4.04 -14.10 15.30
C SER A 166 -5.09 -13.18 15.92
N GLY A 167 -5.59 -12.20 15.16
CA GLY A 167 -6.61 -11.27 15.63
C GLY A 167 -6.10 -10.17 16.53
N VAL A 168 -4.82 -9.85 16.50
CA VAL A 168 -4.21 -8.75 17.26
C VAL A 168 -4.75 -7.42 16.75
N ARG A 169 -5.27 -6.59 17.67
CA ARG A 169 -5.84 -5.27 17.39
C ARG A 169 -5.21 -4.21 18.28
N GLY A 170 -5.47 -2.95 17.98
CA GLY A 170 -4.95 -1.83 18.77
C GLY A 170 -3.48 -1.54 18.49
N LYS A 171 -2.82 -0.91 19.47
CA LYS A 171 -1.39 -0.60 19.40
C LYS A 171 -0.58 -1.90 19.35
N ALA A 172 0.34 -2.01 18.41
CA ALA A 172 1.28 -3.12 18.33
C ALA A 172 2.16 -3.20 19.58
N ALA A 173 2.61 -4.40 19.92
CA ALA A 173 3.67 -4.55 20.92
C ALA A 173 4.96 -3.86 20.43
N ASP A 174 5.74 -3.32 21.37
CA ASP A 174 6.91 -2.50 21.02
C ASP A 174 7.96 -3.26 20.17
N ASN A 175 8.03 -4.57 20.33
CA ASN A 175 8.91 -5.44 19.52
C ASN A 175 8.37 -5.82 18.13
N CYS A 176 7.15 -5.45 17.79
CA CYS A 176 6.56 -5.71 16.46
C CYS A 176 6.83 -4.57 15.46
N ILE A 177 7.20 -3.39 15.96
CA ILE A 177 7.56 -2.25 15.12
C ILE A 177 9.09 -2.15 15.18
N LEU A 178 9.70 -2.57 14.11
CA LEU A 178 11.16 -2.51 13.95
C LEU A 178 11.57 -1.11 13.52
N ASP A 179 12.84 -0.78 13.74
CA ASP A 179 13.43 0.42 13.15
C ASP A 179 13.41 0.32 11.62
N ASN A 180 13.43 1.46 10.95
CA ASN A 180 13.58 1.45 9.51
C ASN A 180 14.97 0.92 9.13
N ASP A 181 15.07 0.26 7.98
CA ASP A 181 16.36 -0.22 7.50
C ASP A 181 17.30 0.96 7.23
N GLU A 182 18.45 0.99 7.88
CA GLU A 182 19.43 2.10 7.77
C GLU A 182 20.17 2.07 6.43
N THR A 183 20.26 0.90 5.83
CA THR A 183 21.04 0.65 4.61
C THR A 183 20.21 -0.02 3.52
N GLY A 184 18.89 0.04 3.65
CA GLY A 184 18.03 -0.50 2.62
C GLY A 184 18.36 0.19 1.28
N LEU A 185 18.52 -0.58 0.21
CA LEU A 185 18.49 -0.07 -1.16
C LEU A 185 17.07 0.43 -1.47
N GLY A 186 16.50 1.18 -0.53
CA GLY A 186 15.22 1.81 -0.66
C GLY A 186 15.29 2.89 -1.72
N PHE A 187 14.15 3.21 -2.26
CA PHE A 187 14.03 4.23 -3.30
C PHE A 187 14.66 5.57 -2.87
N VAL A 188 14.49 5.96 -1.61
CA VAL A 188 15.03 7.23 -1.09
C VAL A 188 16.55 7.21 -1.05
N SER A 189 17.12 6.24 -0.32
CA SER A 189 18.58 6.13 -0.15
C SER A 189 19.31 5.93 -1.48
N PHE A 190 18.70 5.22 -2.43
CA PHE A 190 19.27 5.06 -3.75
C PHE A 190 19.44 6.41 -4.46
N PHE A 191 18.38 7.24 -4.51
CA PHE A 191 18.43 8.50 -5.23
C PHE A 191 19.18 9.61 -4.49
N GLU A 192 19.36 9.53 -3.17
CA GLU A 192 20.23 10.43 -2.42
C GLU A 192 21.68 10.36 -2.87
N GLU A 193 22.13 9.20 -3.35
CA GLU A 193 23.51 8.93 -3.77
C GLU A 193 23.76 9.15 -5.27
N GLN A 194 22.73 9.37 -6.09
CA GLN A 194 22.91 9.51 -7.55
C GLN A 194 23.22 10.96 -7.96
N GLU A 195 24.19 11.12 -8.85
CA GLU A 195 24.52 12.41 -9.44
C GLU A 195 23.67 12.71 -10.68
N ALA A 196 23.39 11.69 -11.50
CA ALA A 196 22.65 11.84 -12.74
C ALA A 196 21.75 10.64 -13.03
N VAL A 197 20.61 10.91 -13.67
CA VAL A 197 19.65 9.90 -14.13
C VAL A 197 19.19 10.20 -15.55
N TYR A 198 18.83 9.16 -16.27
CA TYR A 198 18.10 9.22 -17.54
C TYR A 198 16.81 8.42 -17.40
N MET A 199 15.68 8.98 -17.77
CA MET A 199 14.41 8.26 -17.82
C MET A 199 14.08 7.85 -19.25
N GLU A 200 13.84 6.56 -19.48
CA GLU A 200 13.48 6.06 -20.81
C GLU A 200 12.10 6.57 -21.23
N ASP A 201 11.16 6.57 -20.29
CA ASP A 201 9.81 7.12 -20.46
C ASP A 201 9.68 8.45 -19.70
N ASP A 202 8.94 9.40 -20.27
CA ASP A 202 8.65 10.68 -19.64
C ASP A 202 7.62 10.48 -18.50
N ASP A 203 8.07 10.62 -17.25
CA ASP A 203 7.25 10.56 -16.05
C ASP A 203 7.50 11.80 -15.17
N PRO A 204 6.78 12.91 -15.44
CA PRO A 204 6.98 14.17 -14.70
C PRO A 204 6.72 14.04 -13.19
N PHE A 205 5.86 13.11 -12.78
CA PHE A 205 5.60 12.86 -11.37
C PHE A 205 6.80 12.20 -10.70
N LEU A 206 7.33 11.14 -11.30
CA LEU A 206 8.54 10.48 -10.82
C LEU A 206 9.74 11.43 -10.79
N GLU A 207 9.93 12.25 -11.83
CA GLU A 207 10.96 13.28 -11.85
C GLU A 207 10.85 14.22 -10.64
N GLN A 208 9.65 14.72 -10.36
CA GLN A 208 9.41 15.60 -9.23
C GLN A 208 9.68 14.90 -7.89
N VAL A 209 9.32 13.62 -7.74
CA VAL A 209 9.63 12.81 -6.55
C VAL A 209 11.14 12.70 -6.36
N ILE A 210 11.88 12.35 -7.41
CA ILE A 210 13.32 12.19 -7.34
C ILE A 210 14.00 13.52 -6.98
N ARG A 211 13.57 14.64 -7.58
CA ARG A 211 14.09 15.98 -7.25
C ARG A 211 13.77 16.42 -5.80
N GLN A 212 12.74 15.90 -5.19
CA GLN A 212 12.47 16.15 -3.76
C GLN A 212 13.44 15.39 -2.85
N ILE A 213 13.90 14.22 -3.29
CA ILE A 213 14.90 13.42 -2.57
C ILE A 213 16.28 14.05 -2.75
N ASN A 214 16.65 14.32 -4.00
CA ASN A 214 17.94 14.90 -4.36
C ASN A 214 17.71 16.11 -5.28
N PRO A 215 17.71 17.33 -4.72
CA PRO A 215 17.48 18.55 -5.51
C PRO A 215 18.58 18.85 -6.55
N ASP A 216 19.79 18.32 -6.35
CA ASP A 216 20.94 18.56 -7.20
C ASP A 216 21.09 17.53 -8.34
N ILE A 217 20.22 16.51 -8.38
CA ILE A 217 20.29 15.44 -9.39
C ILE A 217 20.07 15.97 -10.80
N VAL A 218 20.91 15.54 -11.73
CA VAL A 218 20.84 15.94 -13.14
C VAL A 218 20.01 14.95 -13.94
N PHE A 219 18.96 15.44 -14.63
CA PHE A 219 18.19 14.62 -15.59
C PHE A 219 18.78 14.78 -16.99
N MET A 220 19.34 13.68 -17.50
CA MET A 220 19.97 13.62 -18.82
C MET A 220 18.91 13.47 -19.92
N GLN A 221 19.16 14.06 -21.09
CA GLN A 221 18.28 13.96 -22.25
C GLN A 221 18.50 12.69 -23.08
N LEU A 222 19.66 12.05 -22.92
CA LEU A 222 20.06 10.82 -23.61
C LEU A 222 20.74 9.88 -22.60
N PRO A 223 20.65 8.55 -22.81
CA PRO A 223 21.36 7.60 -21.97
C PRO A 223 22.88 7.79 -22.11
N CYS A 224 23.57 7.73 -20.98
CA CYS A 224 25.04 7.82 -20.92
C CYS A 224 25.55 6.95 -19.75
N THR A 225 26.86 6.68 -19.78
CA THR A 225 27.52 5.82 -18.78
C THR A 225 27.61 6.44 -17.40
N GLU A 226 27.49 7.75 -17.29
CA GLU A 226 27.56 8.51 -16.04
C GLU A 226 26.20 8.65 -15.35
N ALA A 227 25.11 8.27 -16.04
CA ALA A 227 23.76 8.37 -15.50
C ALA A 227 23.13 7.01 -15.32
N VAL A 228 22.33 6.87 -14.26
CA VAL A 228 21.47 5.71 -14.07
C VAL A 228 20.28 5.77 -15.03
N THR A 229 20.10 4.74 -15.83
CA THR A 229 18.93 4.60 -16.70
C THR A 229 17.77 4.02 -15.92
N ILE A 230 16.67 4.76 -15.86
CA ILE A 230 15.42 4.36 -15.20
C ILE A 230 14.46 3.82 -16.26
N ILE A 231 14.02 2.58 -16.08
CA ILE A 231 13.00 1.93 -16.92
C ILE A 231 11.75 1.71 -16.06
N ARG A 232 10.61 2.22 -16.53
CA ARG A 232 9.32 2.01 -15.85
C ARG A 232 8.74 0.65 -16.22
N CYS A 233 8.13 -0.03 -15.25
CA CYS A 233 7.42 -1.29 -15.47
C CYS A 233 6.14 -1.37 -14.62
N ASP A 234 5.24 -2.24 -15.01
CA ASP A 234 3.99 -2.46 -14.25
C ASP A 234 4.23 -3.14 -12.90
N SER A 235 5.17 -4.09 -12.87
CA SER A 235 5.56 -4.84 -11.68
C SER A 235 6.97 -5.40 -11.85
N ILE A 236 7.81 -5.24 -10.84
CA ILE A 236 9.16 -5.83 -10.80
C ILE A 236 9.10 -7.35 -10.96
N LEU A 237 8.13 -8.01 -10.34
CA LEU A 237 7.97 -9.47 -10.43
C LEU A 237 7.46 -9.95 -11.79
N GLY A 238 6.90 -9.05 -12.60
CA GLY A 238 6.48 -9.31 -13.98
C GLY A 238 7.60 -9.26 -15.01
N ILE A 239 8.78 -8.72 -14.67
CA ILE A 239 9.90 -8.52 -15.61
C ILE A 239 10.34 -9.83 -16.27
N LYS A 240 10.23 -10.96 -15.58
CA LYS A 240 10.54 -12.28 -16.15
C LYS A 240 9.72 -12.65 -17.40
N ASP A 241 8.56 -12.06 -17.55
CA ASP A 241 7.62 -12.30 -18.67
C ASP A 241 7.94 -11.42 -19.88
N PHE A 242 8.81 -10.43 -19.70
CA PHE A 242 9.32 -9.60 -20.76
C PHE A 242 10.71 -10.11 -21.18
N ASN A 243 10.96 -10.24 -22.49
CA ASN A 243 12.29 -10.54 -23.04
C ASN A 243 13.20 -9.32 -22.89
N PHE A 244 13.44 -8.89 -21.66
CA PHE A 244 14.45 -7.87 -21.41
C PHE A 244 15.82 -8.45 -21.75
N PRO A 245 16.66 -7.71 -22.48
CA PRO A 245 18.05 -8.11 -22.65
C PRO A 245 18.68 -8.25 -21.26
N LEU A 246 19.17 -9.44 -20.97
CA LEU A 246 19.84 -9.77 -19.71
C LEU A 246 21.20 -9.05 -19.55
N ASP A 247 21.53 -8.18 -20.46
CA ASP A 247 22.70 -7.28 -20.38
C ASP A 247 22.36 -6.09 -19.47
N TYR A 248 22.27 -6.38 -18.19
CA TYR A 248 22.33 -5.35 -17.18
C TYR A 248 23.70 -4.69 -17.24
N SER A 249 23.76 -3.48 -17.77
CA SER A 249 24.79 -2.54 -17.33
C SER A 249 24.52 -2.23 -15.86
N GLU A 250 25.53 -2.03 -15.05
CA GLU A 250 25.38 -1.64 -13.64
C GLU A 250 24.57 -0.36 -13.45
N ASN A 251 24.28 0.36 -14.53
CA ASN A 251 23.60 1.64 -14.58
C ASN A 251 22.12 1.57 -15.00
N VAL A 252 21.48 0.41 -14.99
CA VAL A 252 20.04 0.28 -15.31
C VAL A 252 19.28 -0.18 -14.10
N ILE A 253 18.21 0.55 -13.77
CA ILE A 253 17.23 0.15 -12.74
C ILE A 253 15.83 0.08 -13.33
N TYR A 254 15.02 -0.80 -12.76
CA TYR A 254 13.60 -0.89 -13.06
C TYR A 254 12.82 -0.36 -11.87
N ILE A 255 11.79 0.44 -12.14
CA ILE A 255 10.91 0.99 -11.11
C ILE A 255 9.47 0.69 -11.50
N ASP A 256 8.73 0.02 -10.60
CA ASP A 256 7.32 -0.23 -10.82
C ASP A 256 6.43 0.96 -10.39
N LYS A 257 5.14 0.86 -10.65
CA LYS A 257 4.15 1.88 -10.29
C LYS A 257 4.00 2.12 -8.78
N ASN A 258 4.52 1.22 -7.95
CA ASN A 258 4.52 1.34 -6.49
C ASN A 258 5.88 1.77 -5.94
N TYR A 259 6.77 2.26 -6.81
CA TYR A 259 8.15 2.69 -6.49
C TYR A 259 9.05 1.57 -5.96
N LYS A 260 8.71 0.32 -6.23
CA LYS A 260 9.62 -0.80 -5.98
C LYS A 260 10.67 -0.83 -7.07
N MET A 261 11.92 -1.12 -6.66
CA MET A 261 13.08 -1.09 -7.56
C MET A 261 13.72 -2.46 -7.72
N LEU A 262 14.27 -2.69 -8.90
CA LEU A 262 15.19 -3.77 -9.19
C LEU A 262 16.51 -3.13 -9.67
N SER A 263 17.56 -3.23 -8.86
CA SER A 263 18.84 -2.57 -9.09
C SER A 263 20.02 -3.54 -9.16
N SER A 264 19.81 -4.86 -9.03
CA SER A 264 20.87 -5.85 -8.95
C SER A 264 20.59 -7.09 -9.80
N ARG A 265 21.64 -7.65 -10.41
CA ARG A 265 21.56 -8.95 -11.12
C ARG A 265 21.22 -10.11 -10.20
N GLU A 266 21.64 -10.07 -8.95
CA GLU A 266 21.39 -11.13 -7.99
C GLU A 266 19.90 -11.28 -7.74
N ASP A 267 19.17 -10.20 -7.78
CA ASP A 267 17.71 -10.17 -7.61
C ASP A 267 16.98 -10.95 -8.70
N MET A 268 17.53 -11.04 -9.91
CA MET A 268 16.94 -11.85 -10.98
C MET A 268 16.88 -13.35 -10.66
N HIS A 269 17.80 -13.84 -9.86
CA HIS A 269 17.77 -15.25 -9.41
C HIS A 269 16.65 -15.47 -8.41
N LEU A 270 16.34 -14.45 -7.59
CA LEU A 270 15.22 -14.50 -6.66
C LEU A 270 13.90 -14.49 -7.43
N ILE A 271 13.76 -13.66 -8.46
CA ILE A 271 12.55 -13.61 -9.30
C ILE A 271 12.19 -14.98 -9.89
N LYS A 272 13.18 -15.77 -10.34
CA LYS A 272 12.95 -17.11 -10.88
C LYS A 272 12.32 -18.08 -9.87
N ASN A 273 12.58 -17.88 -8.59
CA ASN A 273 12.06 -18.71 -7.50
C ASN A 273 10.76 -18.15 -6.89
N TYR A 274 10.30 -16.99 -7.33
CA TYR A 274 9.16 -16.32 -6.76
C TYR A 274 7.89 -17.17 -6.84
N GLU A 275 7.51 -17.62 -8.03
CA GLU A 275 6.23 -18.35 -8.20
C GLU A 275 6.18 -19.69 -7.43
N PRO A 276 7.18 -20.56 -7.45
CA PRO A 276 7.20 -21.75 -6.61
C PRO A 276 7.10 -21.44 -5.11
N SER A 277 7.81 -20.40 -4.65
CA SER A 277 7.77 -19.97 -3.26
C SER A 277 6.40 -19.41 -2.85
N LEU A 278 5.76 -18.66 -3.74
CA LEU A 278 4.40 -18.16 -3.55
C LEU A 278 3.40 -19.30 -3.38
N GLN A 279 3.48 -20.35 -4.21
CA GLN A 279 2.56 -21.49 -4.11
C GLN A 279 2.69 -22.20 -2.76
N LEU A 280 3.91 -22.38 -2.26
CA LEU A 280 4.14 -22.96 -0.92
C LEU A 280 3.60 -22.06 0.18
N PHE A 281 3.81 -20.75 0.07
CA PHE A 281 3.31 -19.77 1.04
C PHE A 281 1.78 -19.76 1.08
N LEU A 282 1.11 -19.72 -0.07
CA LEU A 282 -0.35 -19.79 -0.15
C LEU A 282 -0.88 -21.06 0.48
N TYR A 283 -0.30 -22.22 0.15
CA TYR A 283 -0.68 -23.50 0.73
C TYR A 283 -0.58 -23.51 2.26
N ALA A 284 0.47 -22.92 2.81
CA ALA A 284 0.71 -22.89 4.25
C ALA A 284 -0.23 -21.87 4.98
N MET A 285 -0.44 -20.69 4.42
CA MET A 285 -1.07 -19.58 5.14
C MET A 285 -2.57 -19.46 4.90
N GLN A 286 -3.07 -19.87 3.75
CA GLN A 286 -4.49 -19.71 3.38
C GLN A 286 -5.45 -20.36 4.39
N PRO A 287 -5.23 -21.58 4.89
CA PRO A 287 -6.12 -22.20 5.90
C PRO A 287 -6.24 -21.36 7.18
N ALA A 288 -5.15 -20.70 7.58
CA ALA A 288 -5.15 -19.88 8.79
C ALA A 288 -5.96 -18.57 8.58
N VAL A 289 -5.86 -17.94 7.41
CA VAL A 289 -6.68 -16.78 7.06
C VAL A 289 -8.17 -17.15 7.04
N LEU A 290 -8.53 -18.26 6.40
CA LEU A 290 -9.94 -18.68 6.31
C LEU A 290 -10.52 -19.03 7.69
N ARG A 291 -9.75 -19.68 8.55
CA ARG A 291 -10.15 -19.93 9.96
C ARG A 291 -10.41 -18.61 10.68
N ARG A 292 -9.54 -17.61 10.50
CA ARG A 292 -9.75 -16.30 11.12
C ARG A 292 -11.02 -15.61 10.65
N VAL A 293 -11.37 -15.72 9.37
CA VAL A 293 -12.65 -15.23 8.83
C VAL A 293 -13.84 -15.90 9.52
N GLU A 294 -13.80 -17.22 9.73
CA GLU A 294 -14.85 -17.96 10.44
C GLU A 294 -14.99 -17.51 11.90
N GLU A 295 -13.86 -17.30 12.58
CA GLU A 295 -13.85 -16.79 13.98
C GLU A 295 -14.47 -15.40 14.09
N LEU A 296 -14.16 -14.49 13.17
CA LEU A 296 -14.75 -13.15 13.14
C LEU A 296 -16.28 -13.21 12.97
N ARG A 297 -16.77 -14.01 12.05
CA ARG A 297 -18.22 -14.17 11.80
C ARG A 297 -18.94 -14.80 12.96
N ASN A 298 -18.38 -15.82 13.57
CA ASN A 298 -18.97 -16.47 14.75
C ASN A 298 -19.00 -15.50 15.96
N GLY A 299 -17.99 -14.65 16.10
CA GLY A 299 -17.94 -13.62 17.15
C GLY A 299 -18.99 -12.51 16.96
N GLU A 300 -19.25 -12.08 15.73
CA GLU A 300 -20.31 -11.11 15.41
C GLU A 300 -21.70 -11.70 15.65
N PHE A 301 -21.95 -12.93 15.25
CA PHE A 301 -23.21 -13.62 15.49
C PHE A 301 -23.53 -13.77 17.00
N GLN A 302 -22.52 -13.98 17.83
CA GLN A 302 -22.69 -14.02 19.29
C GLN A 302 -22.95 -12.64 19.91
N LYS A 303 -22.45 -11.56 19.34
CA LYS A 303 -22.78 -10.19 19.77
C LYS A 303 -24.21 -9.81 19.43
N GLU A 304 -24.63 -10.06 18.19
CA GLU A 304 -26.01 -9.81 17.78
C GLU A 304 -27.04 -10.54 18.66
N GLN A 305 -26.76 -11.79 19.05
CA GLN A 305 -27.63 -12.53 19.97
C GLN A 305 -27.65 -11.95 21.40
N LYS A 306 -26.60 -11.25 21.85
CA LYS A 306 -26.58 -10.59 23.17
C LYS A 306 -27.33 -9.26 23.18
N ASP A 307 -27.31 -8.55 22.07
CA ASP A 307 -28.00 -7.26 21.93
C ASP A 307 -29.52 -7.40 21.72
N PHE A 308 -30.01 -8.64 21.43
CA PHE A 308 -31.42 -9.00 21.34
C PHE A 308 -31.98 -9.64 22.66
N ARG A 309 -31.18 -9.71 23.71
CA ARG A 309 -31.61 -10.15 25.05
C ARG A 309 -31.55 -9.02 26.05
#